data_a4520d689ba8a36a09497b971612c582
#
_entry.id   a4520d689ba8a36a09497b971612c582
#
_cell.length_a   1.000
_cell.length_b   1.000
_cell.length_c   1.000
_cell.angle_alpha   90.00
_cell.angle_beta   90.00
_cell.angle_gamma   90.00
#
_symmetry.space_group_name_H-M   'P 1'
#
loop_
_entity.id
_entity.type
_entity.pdbx_description
1 polymer ?
#
loop_
_entity_poly.entity_id
_entity_poly.type
_entity_poly.pdbx_seq_one_letter_code
_entity_poly.pdbx_strand_id
1 'polypeptide(L)'
;MNDFQLNQDIRLVSYYPAYEIALPWYQDAELCHQVDNQNRIYDLSILKNMYQYLDSHGDLYYIEYKGILCGDVCLQTSGEISIVVCKEYQNRHIGRTVIGKVLALAKEKKYPQCYAEIYSFNTQSRKMFESIGFVQKDAETFVYTLE
;
A
#
# COMPACT_ATOMS: atom_id res chain seq x y z
N MET A 1 -12.87 -11.74 -2.76
CA MET A 1 -12.21 -11.16 -1.57
C MET A 1 -13.22 -10.47 -0.70
N ASN A 2 -12.98 -10.42 0.58
CA ASN A 2 -13.85 -9.76 1.55
C ASN A 2 -13.37 -8.34 1.84
N ASP A 3 -14.30 -7.46 2.18
CA ASP A 3 -13.97 -6.17 2.77
C ASP A 3 -13.69 -6.37 4.26
N PHE A 4 -12.87 -5.48 4.84
CA PHE A 4 -12.50 -5.56 6.26
C PHE A 4 -12.66 -4.20 6.93
N GLN A 5 -13.43 -4.17 8.01
CA GLN A 5 -13.48 -3.01 8.90
C GLN A 5 -12.30 -3.13 9.88
N LEU A 6 -11.40 -2.15 9.88
CA LEU A 6 -10.19 -2.20 10.72
C LEU A 6 -10.39 -1.49 12.04
N ASN A 7 -11.05 -0.35 12.00
CA ASN A 7 -11.46 0.40 13.19
C ASN A 7 -12.65 1.26 12.83
N GLN A 8 -13.01 2.21 13.68
CA GLN A 8 -14.18 3.06 13.47
C GLN A 8 -14.11 3.85 12.16
N ASP A 9 -12.92 4.22 11.72
CA ASP A 9 -12.72 5.13 10.58
C ASP A 9 -12.18 4.45 9.33
N ILE A 10 -11.48 3.31 9.45
CA ILE A 10 -10.70 2.71 8.35
C ILE A 10 -11.30 1.38 7.93
N ARG A 11 -11.50 1.22 6.62
CA ARG A 11 -11.97 -0.02 6.02
C ARG A 11 -11.12 -0.36 4.79
N LEU A 12 -10.86 -1.64 4.58
CA LEU A 12 -10.31 -2.15 3.32
C LEU A 12 -11.46 -2.64 2.45
N VAL A 13 -11.49 -2.15 1.22
CA VAL A 13 -12.51 -2.48 0.24
C VAL A 13 -11.87 -3.27 -0.89
N SER A 14 -12.42 -4.45 -1.22
CA SER A 14 -11.93 -5.25 -2.33
C SER A 14 -11.85 -4.42 -3.59
N TYR A 15 -10.76 -4.59 -4.34
CA TYR A 15 -10.52 -3.83 -5.55
C TYR A 15 -11.65 -3.98 -6.57
N TYR A 16 -12.01 -2.87 -7.17
CA TYR A 16 -12.86 -2.78 -8.36
C TYR A 16 -12.37 -1.58 -9.19
N PRO A 17 -12.67 -1.51 -10.50
CA PRO A 17 -12.14 -0.40 -11.32
C PRO A 17 -12.83 0.92 -11.01
N ALA A 18 -12.25 1.68 -10.08
CA ALA A 18 -12.69 3.04 -9.71
C ALA A 18 -11.64 4.05 -10.17
N TYR A 19 -11.29 4.02 -11.44
CA TYR A 19 -10.16 4.79 -11.98
C TYR A 19 -10.35 6.30 -11.83
N GLU A 20 -11.58 6.81 -11.99
CA GLU A 20 -11.86 8.23 -11.86
C GLU A 20 -11.62 8.75 -10.43
N ILE A 21 -11.72 7.87 -9.44
CA ILE A 21 -11.44 8.23 -8.04
C ILE A 21 -9.95 8.13 -7.76
N ALA A 22 -9.30 7.06 -8.23
CA ALA A 22 -7.91 6.78 -7.92
C ALA A 22 -6.91 7.61 -8.74
N LEU A 23 -7.25 7.96 -9.98
CA LEU A 23 -6.33 8.67 -10.86
C LEU A 23 -5.80 9.97 -10.24
N PRO A 24 -6.61 10.83 -9.60
CA PRO A 24 -6.09 12.04 -8.98
C PRO A 24 -5.00 11.79 -7.93
N TRP A 25 -5.03 10.66 -7.22
CA TRP A 25 -4.00 10.34 -6.24
C TRP A 25 -2.62 10.24 -6.90
N TYR A 26 -2.58 9.66 -8.10
CA TYR A 26 -1.36 9.38 -8.86
C TYR A 26 -1.01 10.52 -9.82
N GLN A 27 -1.73 11.64 -9.76
CA GLN A 27 -1.41 12.84 -10.51
C GLN A 27 -0.66 13.88 -9.67
N ASP A 28 -0.30 13.53 -8.43
CA ASP A 28 0.57 14.31 -7.57
C ASP A 28 2.02 13.90 -7.85
N ALA A 29 2.85 14.82 -8.29
CA ALA A 29 4.23 14.53 -8.67
C ALA A 29 5.08 14.04 -7.50
N GLU A 30 4.84 14.60 -6.31
CA GLU A 30 5.56 14.19 -5.10
C GLU A 30 5.21 12.75 -4.73
N LEU A 31 3.93 12.39 -4.80
CA LEU A 31 3.50 11.02 -4.53
C LEU A 31 4.10 10.04 -5.55
N CYS A 32 4.09 10.37 -6.83
CA CYS A 32 4.69 9.51 -7.87
C CYS A 32 6.17 9.30 -7.63
N HIS A 33 6.89 10.34 -7.18
CA HIS A 33 8.30 10.21 -6.84
C HIS A 33 8.49 9.25 -5.65
N GLN A 34 7.63 9.31 -4.64
CA GLN A 34 7.68 8.40 -3.48
C GLN A 34 7.39 6.95 -3.86
N VAL A 35 6.50 6.72 -4.82
CA VAL A 35 6.01 5.39 -5.14
C VAL A 35 6.91 4.65 -6.12
N ASP A 36 7.38 5.30 -7.18
CA ASP A 36 8.16 4.62 -8.21
C ASP A 36 9.38 5.40 -8.69
N ASN A 37 9.80 6.43 -7.94
CA ASN A 37 10.99 7.23 -8.23
C ASN A 37 10.97 7.85 -9.64
N GLN A 38 9.80 8.28 -10.08
CA GLN A 38 9.59 8.93 -11.37
C GLN A 38 9.19 10.38 -11.16
N ASN A 39 9.66 11.26 -12.05
CA ASN A 39 9.28 12.67 -12.04
C ASN A 39 8.07 12.97 -12.91
N ARG A 40 7.33 11.95 -13.29
CA ARG A 40 6.12 12.09 -14.09
C ARG A 40 4.92 11.59 -13.32
N ILE A 41 3.77 12.18 -13.59
CA ILE A 41 2.51 11.73 -13.03
C ILE A 41 1.92 10.60 -13.89
N TYR A 42 1.05 9.80 -13.29
CA TYR A 42 0.37 8.72 -13.99
C TYR A 42 -0.72 9.29 -14.90
N ASP A 43 -0.88 8.68 -16.07
CA ASP A 43 -2.09 8.83 -16.86
C ASP A 43 -3.00 7.60 -16.63
N LEU A 44 -4.16 7.61 -17.27
CA LEU A 44 -5.13 6.52 -17.09
C LEU A 44 -4.56 5.17 -17.53
N SER A 45 -3.78 5.15 -18.62
CA SER A 45 -3.18 3.91 -19.13
C SER A 45 -2.19 3.30 -18.13
N ILE A 46 -1.33 4.13 -17.54
CA ILE A 46 -0.35 3.69 -16.54
C ILE A 46 -1.09 3.17 -15.30
N LEU A 47 -2.12 3.89 -14.86
CA LEU A 47 -2.91 3.48 -13.69
C LEU A 47 -3.58 2.13 -13.90
N LYS A 48 -4.23 1.94 -15.05
CA LYS A 48 -4.87 0.67 -15.39
C LYS A 48 -3.88 -0.48 -15.40
N ASN A 49 -2.71 -0.27 -16.02
CA ASN A 49 -1.68 -1.30 -16.07
C ASN A 49 -1.19 -1.67 -14.69
N MET A 50 -0.98 -0.69 -13.82
CA MET A 50 -0.57 -0.94 -12.44
C MET A 50 -1.59 -1.78 -11.68
N TYR A 51 -2.86 -1.39 -11.72
CA TYR A 51 -3.90 -2.12 -11.00
C TYR A 51 -4.13 -3.52 -11.56
N GLN A 52 -4.07 -3.69 -12.88
CA GLN A 52 -4.18 -5.01 -13.50
C GLN A 52 -3.06 -5.94 -13.04
N TYR A 53 -1.84 -5.42 -12.97
CA TYR A 53 -0.70 -6.18 -12.48
C TYR A 53 -0.92 -6.59 -11.01
N LEU A 54 -1.25 -5.65 -10.15
CA LEU A 54 -1.42 -5.92 -8.72
C LEU A 54 -2.59 -6.87 -8.47
N ASP A 55 -3.70 -6.69 -9.16
CA ASP A 55 -4.88 -7.54 -8.99
C ASP A 55 -4.61 -8.98 -9.43
N SER A 56 -3.79 -9.17 -10.46
CA SER A 56 -3.44 -10.51 -10.95
C SER A 56 -2.32 -11.19 -10.14
N HIS A 57 -1.56 -10.43 -9.34
CA HIS A 57 -0.41 -10.96 -8.60
C HIS A 57 -0.61 -10.96 -7.08
N GLY A 58 -1.76 -10.57 -6.59
CA GLY A 58 -2.00 -10.53 -5.15
C GLY A 58 -3.41 -10.12 -4.78
N ASP A 59 -3.58 -9.83 -3.50
CA ASP A 59 -4.84 -9.34 -2.95
C ASP A 59 -4.78 -7.82 -2.90
N LEU A 60 -5.59 -7.18 -3.71
CA LEU A 60 -5.61 -5.73 -3.89
C LEU A 60 -6.85 -5.12 -3.25
N TYR A 61 -6.65 -4.08 -2.45
CA TYR A 61 -7.72 -3.37 -1.75
C TYR A 61 -7.58 -1.87 -1.95
N TYR A 62 -8.72 -1.18 -1.96
CA TYR A 62 -8.73 0.26 -1.67
C TYR A 62 -8.75 0.48 -0.17
N ILE A 63 -8.18 1.61 0.25
CA ILE A 63 -8.25 2.08 1.64
C ILE A 63 -9.34 3.14 1.71
N GLU A 64 -10.31 2.93 2.60
CA GLU A 64 -11.39 3.88 2.85
C GLU A 64 -11.22 4.49 4.22
N TYR A 65 -11.28 5.81 4.30
CA TYR A 65 -11.20 6.55 5.55
C TYR A 65 -12.45 7.41 5.70
N LYS A 66 -13.24 7.14 6.75
CA LYS A 66 -14.50 7.86 7.01
C LYS A 66 -15.41 7.91 5.78
N GLY A 67 -15.52 6.80 5.07
CA GLY A 67 -16.39 6.66 3.91
C GLY A 67 -15.80 7.15 2.59
N ILE A 68 -14.54 7.61 2.57
CA ILE A 68 -13.89 8.15 1.38
C ILE A 68 -12.70 7.29 0.99
N LEU A 69 -12.64 6.84 -0.25
CA LEU A 69 -11.49 6.11 -0.76
C LEU A 69 -10.29 7.07 -0.83
N CYS A 70 -9.16 6.68 -0.23
CA CYS A 70 -8.00 7.55 -0.12
C CYS A 70 -6.66 6.88 -0.46
N GLY A 71 -6.67 5.63 -0.90
CA GLY A 71 -5.45 4.94 -1.25
C GLY A 71 -5.70 3.50 -1.62
N ASP A 72 -4.61 2.75 -1.76
CA ASP A 72 -4.65 1.33 -2.07
C ASP A 72 -3.55 0.58 -1.34
N VAL A 73 -3.72 -0.73 -1.20
CA VAL A 73 -2.74 -1.64 -0.62
C VAL A 73 -2.85 -2.99 -1.32
N CYS A 74 -1.70 -3.62 -1.57
CA CYS A 74 -1.66 -4.94 -2.16
C CYS A 74 -0.72 -5.84 -1.37
N LEU A 75 -1.19 -7.06 -1.09
CA LEU A 75 -0.35 -8.15 -0.59
C LEU A 75 -0.12 -9.09 -1.77
N GLN A 76 1.06 -9.02 -2.36
CA GLN A 76 1.41 -9.87 -3.49
C GLN A 76 1.72 -11.30 -3.04
N THR A 77 1.55 -12.25 -3.95
CA THR A 77 1.84 -13.66 -3.65
C THR A 77 3.31 -13.91 -3.30
N SER A 78 4.20 -13.00 -3.72
CA SER A 78 5.63 -13.05 -3.34
C SER A 78 5.86 -12.67 -1.88
N GLY A 79 4.87 -12.08 -1.21
CA GLY A 79 5.01 -11.50 0.12
C GLY A 79 5.27 -10.00 0.11
N GLU A 80 5.44 -9.40 -1.06
CA GLU A 80 5.64 -7.96 -1.15
C GLU A 80 4.37 -7.21 -0.81
N ILE A 81 4.50 -6.17 0.03
CA ILE A 81 3.41 -5.26 0.36
C ILE A 81 3.70 -3.91 -0.30
N SER A 82 2.75 -3.44 -1.09
CA SER A 82 2.77 -2.08 -1.62
C SER A 82 1.57 -1.31 -1.07
N ILE A 83 1.79 -0.05 -0.70
CA ILE A 83 0.75 0.79 -0.12
C ILE A 83 0.91 2.22 -0.61
N VAL A 84 -0.21 2.84 -0.94
CA VAL A 84 -0.27 4.26 -1.29
C VAL A 84 -1.42 4.89 -0.52
N VAL A 85 -1.13 5.99 0.18
CA VAL A 85 -2.15 6.85 0.79
C VAL A 85 -2.02 8.21 0.12
N CYS A 86 -3.10 8.74 -0.42
CA CYS A 86 -3.05 10.01 -1.13
C CYS A 86 -2.64 11.14 -0.19
N LYS A 87 -2.02 12.17 -0.76
CA LYS A 87 -1.33 13.21 0.00
C LYS A 87 -2.19 13.85 1.09
N GLU A 88 -3.46 14.12 0.79
CA GLU A 88 -4.38 14.75 1.74
C GLU A 88 -4.62 13.93 3.01
N TYR A 89 -4.43 12.62 2.94
CA TYR A 89 -4.73 11.69 4.03
C TYR A 89 -3.49 11.12 4.69
N GLN A 90 -2.30 11.57 4.31
CA GLN A 90 -1.05 11.13 4.95
C GLN A 90 -0.93 11.72 6.36
N ASN A 91 -0.09 11.11 7.20
CA ASN A 91 0.16 11.52 8.59
C ASN A 91 -1.05 11.39 9.52
N ARG A 92 -1.94 10.44 9.24
CA ARG A 92 -3.11 10.14 10.07
C ARG A 92 -3.08 8.72 10.63
N HIS A 93 -1.93 8.06 10.61
CA HIS A 93 -1.74 6.67 11.04
C HIS A 93 -2.53 5.65 10.22
N ILE A 94 -3.04 6.02 9.06
CA ILE A 94 -3.81 5.13 8.19
C ILE A 94 -2.92 4.00 7.70
N GLY A 95 -1.74 4.33 7.17
CA GLY A 95 -0.80 3.33 6.65
C GLY A 95 -0.43 2.30 7.70
N ARG A 96 -0.11 2.74 8.92
CA ARG A 96 0.26 1.86 10.01
C ARG A 96 -0.87 0.87 10.36
N THR A 97 -2.08 1.35 10.45
CA THR A 97 -3.25 0.51 10.74
C THR A 97 -3.49 -0.51 9.63
N VAL A 98 -3.39 -0.07 8.38
CA VAL A 98 -3.60 -0.94 7.21
C VAL A 98 -2.51 -2.02 7.14
N ILE A 99 -1.25 -1.66 7.31
CA ILE A 99 -0.15 -2.64 7.25
C ILE A 99 -0.31 -3.69 8.36
N GLY A 100 -0.73 -3.27 9.56
CA GLY A 100 -1.01 -4.20 10.65
C GLY A 100 -2.03 -5.28 10.25
N LYS A 101 -3.10 -4.88 9.56
CA LYS A 101 -4.12 -5.82 9.07
C LYS A 101 -3.56 -6.72 7.97
N VAL A 102 -2.79 -6.16 7.04
CA VAL A 102 -2.19 -6.94 5.94
C VAL A 102 -1.23 -8.00 6.48
N LEU A 103 -0.44 -7.68 7.50
CA LEU A 103 0.42 -8.67 8.17
C LEU A 103 -0.40 -9.79 8.80
N ALA A 104 -1.55 -9.47 9.43
CA ALA A 104 -2.43 -10.48 9.98
C ALA A 104 -2.99 -11.41 8.89
N LEU A 105 -3.38 -10.84 7.75
CA LEU A 105 -3.85 -11.64 6.61
C LEU A 105 -2.74 -12.53 6.05
N ALA A 106 -1.52 -12.02 5.95
CA ALA A 106 -0.38 -12.80 5.48
C ALA A 106 -0.08 -13.96 6.43
N LYS A 107 -0.18 -13.73 7.74
CA LYS A 107 0.00 -14.77 8.75
C LYS A 107 -1.06 -15.87 8.61
N GLU A 108 -2.32 -15.50 8.41
CA GLU A 108 -3.40 -16.46 8.17
C GLU A 108 -3.15 -17.31 6.92
N LYS A 109 -2.57 -16.70 5.88
CA LYS A 109 -2.22 -17.41 4.64
C LYS A 109 -0.91 -18.17 4.75
N LYS A 110 -0.28 -18.15 5.92
CA LYS A 110 0.96 -18.88 6.23
C LYS A 110 2.16 -18.43 5.39
N TYR A 111 2.22 -17.16 5.05
CA TYR A 111 3.42 -16.59 4.44
C TYR A 111 4.54 -16.59 5.47
N PRO A 112 5.75 -17.01 5.10
CA PRO A 112 6.88 -17.02 6.06
C PRO A 112 7.34 -15.61 6.41
N GLN A 113 7.18 -14.67 5.49
CA GLN A 113 7.58 -13.27 5.67
C GLN A 113 6.86 -12.36 4.68
N CYS A 114 6.85 -11.07 5.02
CA CYS A 114 6.47 -10.01 4.10
C CYS A 114 7.66 -9.09 3.90
N TYR A 115 7.68 -8.36 2.80
CA TYR A 115 8.70 -7.37 2.56
C TYR A 115 8.13 -6.16 1.84
N ALA A 116 8.84 -5.04 1.96
CA ALA A 116 8.49 -3.79 1.28
C ALA A 116 9.75 -3.18 0.69
N GLU A 117 9.62 -2.68 -0.54
CA GLU A 117 10.68 -1.93 -1.20
C GLU A 117 10.41 -0.44 -0.96
N ILE A 118 11.33 0.25 -0.29
CA ILE A 118 11.15 1.64 0.11
C ILE A 118 12.38 2.43 -0.31
N TYR A 119 12.20 3.40 -1.20
CA TYR A 119 13.31 4.23 -1.66
C TYR A 119 13.97 4.98 -0.49
N SER A 120 15.29 5.15 -0.57
CA SER A 120 16.09 5.71 0.53
C SER A 120 15.64 7.13 0.93
N PHE A 121 15.11 7.91 -0.01
CA PHE A 121 14.63 9.27 0.26
C PHE A 121 13.26 9.29 0.94
N ASN A 122 12.51 8.19 0.93
CA ASN A 122 11.16 8.14 1.51
C ASN A 122 11.25 7.84 3.02
N THR A 123 11.74 8.82 3.77
CA THR A 123 11.97 8.70 5.21
C THR A 123 10.69 8.40 5.98
N GLN A 124 9.57 9.03 5.59
CA GLN A 124 8.28 8.83 6.25
C GLN A 124 7.84 7.38 6.21
N SER A 125 7.92 6.75 5.04
CA SER A 125 7.54 5.35 4.87
C SER A 125 8.48 4.42 5.61
N ARG A 126 9.79 4.68 5.54
CA ARG A 126 10.80 3.89 6.25
C ARG A 126 10.52 3.87 7.76
N LYS A 127 10.27 5.04 8.36
CA LYS A 127 9.96 5.14 9.78
C LYS A 127 8.69 4.39 10.15
N MET A 128 7.67 4.48 9.31
CA MET A 128 6.41 3.79 9.54
C MET A 128 6.60 2.28 9.55
N PHE A 129 7.25 1.72 8.53
CA PHE A 129 7.50 0.28 8.46
C PHE A 129 8.40 -0.21 9.60
N GLU A 130 9.46 0.53 9.93
CA GLU A 130 10.33 0.18 11.06
C GLU A 130 9.57 0.19 12.38
N SER A 131 8.66 1.15 12.58
CA SER A 131 7.87 1.24 13.82
C SER A 131 6.91 0.06 14.00
N ILE A 132 6.54 -0.60 12.91
CA ILE A 132 5.70 -1.80 12.95
C ILE A 132 6.52 -3.05 13.28
N GLY A 133 7.81 -3.05 12.95
CA GLY A 133 8.71 -4.16 13.22
C GLY A 133 9.46 -4.68 12.00
N PHE A 134 9.32 -4.02 10.85
CA PHE A 134 10.12 -4.36 9.67
C PHE A 134 11.59 -4.05 9.94
N VAL A 135 12.47 -4.91 9.46
CA VAL A 135 13.91 -4.79 9.62
C VAL A 135 14.55 -4.56 8.26
N GLN A 136 15.38 -3.55 8.17
CA GLN A 136 16.11 -3.24 6.95
C GLN A 136 17.12 -4.34 6.61
N LYS A 137 17.05 -4.88 5.40
CA LYS A 137 17.97 -5.92 4.92
C LYS A 137 19.03 -5.37 3.99
N ASP A 138 18.69 -4.38 3.16
CA ASP A 138 19.62 -3.68 2.30
C ASP A 138 19.14 -2.23 2.13
N ALA A 139 19.68 -1.49 1.17
CA ALA A 139 19.41 -0.06 1.03
C ALA A 139 17.91 0.27 0.94
N GLU A 140 17.13 -0.61 0.32
CA GLU A 140 15.72 -0.32 0.01
C GLU A 140 14.75 -1.43 0.40
N THR A 141 15.23 -2.56 0.92
CA THR A 141 14.37 -3.71 1.26
C THR A 141 14.20 -3.84 2.76
N PHE A 142 12.95 -3.89 3.21
CA PHE A 142 12.56 -4.07 4.60
C PHE A 142 11.73 -5.35 4.72
N VAL A 143 12.03 -6.17 5.72
CA VAL A 143 11.44 -7.50 5.89
C VAL A 143 10.78 -7.62 7.25
N TYR A 144 9.61 -8.26 7.26
CA TYR A 144 8.90 -8.65 8.48
C TYR A 144 8.75 -10.18 8.50
N THR A 145 9.36 -10.83 9.48
CA THR A 145 9.29 -12.29 9.62
C THR A 145 8.02 -12.70 10.35
N LEU A 146 7.26 -13.63 9.76
CA LEU A 146 5.98 -14.09 10.31
C LEU A 146 6.09 -15.40 11.08
N GLU A 147 7.20 -16.10 10.92
CA GLU A 147 7.49 -17.35 11.61
C GLU A 147 8.41 -17.16 12.81
#